data_715db481793ca8cd3d1b0b524f34aa79
#
_entry.id   715db481793ca8cd3d1b0b524f34aa79
#
_cell.length_a   1.000
_cell.length_b   1.000
_cell.length_c   1.000
_cell.angle_alpha   90.00
_cell.angle_beta   90.00
_cell.angle_gamma   90.00
#
_symmetry.space_group_name_H-M   'P 1'
#
loop_
_entity.id
_entity.type
_entity.pdbx_description
1 polymer ?
#
loop_
_entity_poly.entity_id
_entity_poly.type
_entity_poly.pdbx_seq_one_letter_code
_entity_poly.pdbx_strand_id
1 'polypeptide(L)'
;MKRLLVFALGLLFSVTTLSATDLTITFKVEGKGLLGGKTTSETHFYSPKFQLVRNESNKTDQLVDYDKATTYSIDHGKKKTSMIRMEDALAALESADQQAPGAVGGLMGAMFGDASKCTVEDEGAEVVAGRTCAIYKITVGKLVMVLSADPNLKAPVPSASYSRMMRAKAATMAKAGPSAAAFKRLYEEMSKIKGLPLKTKMTGFMGMNTASEATLIKEGPVPASTFTLPAYPIEDMGKQMRAEMAKGKADK
;
A
#
# COMPACT_ATOMS: atom_id res chain seq x y z
N MET A 1 -45.89 0.54 -57.85
CA MET A 1 -44.66 -0.09 -57.39
C MET A 1 -43.96 0.86 -56.38
N LYS A 2 -44.23 0.71 -55.11
CA LYS A 2 -43.63 1.53 -54.03
C LYS A 2 -42.56 0.68 -53.32
N ARG A 3 -41.29 1.09 -53.49
CA ARG A 3 -40.17 0.44 -52.80
C ARG A 3 -40.11 0.95 -51.34
N LEU A 4 -40.37 0.07 -50.42
CA LEU A 4 -40.16 0.30 -48.98
C LEU A 4 -38.68 0.10 -48.68
N LEU A 5 -38.01 1.19 -48.34
CA LEU A 5 -36.61 1.19 -47.83
C LEU A 5 -36.70 0.99 -46.32
N VAL A 6 -36.33 -0.20 -45.83
CA VAL A 6 -36.20 -0.50 -44.40
C VAL A 6 -34.82 -0.02 -43.98
N PHE A 7 -34.74 1.07 -43.23
CA PHE A 7 -33.55 1.48 -42.53
C PHE A 7 -33.37 0.64 -41.26
N ALA A 8 -32.48 -0.33 -41.32
CA ALA A 8 -32.02 -1.04 -40.17
C ALA A 8 -31.03 -0.13 -39.42
N LEU A 9 -31.53 0.54 -38.36
CA LEU A 9 -30.73 1.31 -37.44
C LEU A 9 -30.00 0.35 -36.50
N GLY A 10 -28.79 -0.05 -36.87
CA GLY A 10 -27.90 -0.83 -36.01
C GLY A 10 -27.44 0.02 -34.82
N LEU A 11 -28.06 -0.17 -33.67
CA LEU A 11 -27.55 0.32 -32.41
C LEU A 11 -26.26 -0.46 -32.09
N LEU A 12 -25.13 0.11 -32.45
CA LEU A 12 -23.82 -0.26 -31.92
C LEU A 12 -23.81 0.12 -30.44
N PHE A 13 -24.21 -0.83 -29.59
CA PHE A 13 -23.84 -0.77 -28.18
C PHE A 13 -22.32 -0.92 -28.10
N SER A 14 -21.62 0.20 -28.09
CA SER A 14 -20.23 0.25 -27.64
C SER A 14 -20.25 -0.19 -26.18
N VAL A 15 -19.93 -1.47 -25.93
CA VAL A 15 -19.58 -1.95 -24.61
C VAL A 15 -18.27 -1.21 -24.25
N THR A 16 -18.41 -0.03 -23.67
CA THR A 16 -17.30 0.60 -22.98
C THR A 16 -16.97 -0.34 -21.84
N THR A 17 -15.94 -1.17 -22.03
CA THR A 17 -15.26 -1.81 -20.91
C THR A 17 -14.92 -0.66 -19.96
N LEU A 18 -15.60 -0.61 -18.81
CA LEU A 18 -15.21 0.30 -17.73
C LEU A 18 -13.79 -0.13 -17.33
N SER A 19 -12.82 0.41 -18.03
CA SER A 19 -11.42 0.39 -17.59
C SER A 19 -11.41 1.13 -16.27
N ALA A 20 -10.86 0.50 -15.24
CA ALA A 20 -10.69 1.15 -13.94
C ALA A 20 -10.05 2.51 -14.19
N THR A 21 -10.76 3.57 -13.82
CA THR A 21 -10.34 4.94 -14.02
C THR A 21 -9.16 5.22 -13.11
N ASP A 22 -8.14 5.92 -13.61
CA ASP A 22 -7.06 6.40 -12.74
C ASP A 22 -7.63 7.26 -11.63
N LEU A 23 -6.90 7.32 -10.50
CA LEU A 23 -7.38 7.99 -9.31
C LEU A 23 -6.27 8.84 -8.70
N THR A 24 -6.61 10.05 -8.29
CA THR A 24 -5.74 10.93 -7.51
C THR A 24 -6.41 11.27 -6.20
N ILE A 25 -5.71 11.06 -5.07
CA ILE A 25 -6.20 11.40 -3.74
C ILE A 25 -5.14 12.22 -3.03
N THR A 26 -5.53 13.38 -2.50
CA THR A 26 -4.68 14.17 -1.62
C THR A 26 -5.08 13.92 -0.17
N PHE A 27 -4.11 13.59 0.65
CA PHE A 27 -4.26 13.34 2.08
C PHE A 27 -3.56 14.43 2.89
N LYS A 28 -4.22 14.86 3.96
CA LYS A 28 -3.57 15.50 5.10
C LYS A 28 -3.07 14.39 6.03
N VAL A 29 -1.78 14.41 6.33
CA VAL A 29 -1.14 13.41 7.19
C VAL A 29 -0.61 14.09 8.44
N GLU A 30 -1.01 13.60 9.59
CA GLU A 30 -0.57 14.07 10.90
C GLU A 30 0.18 12.96 11.62
N GLY A 31 1.39 13.23 12.04
CA GLY A 31 2.20 12.31 12.84
C GLY A 31 2.56 12.95 14.16
N LYS A 32 2.34 12.25 15.27
CA LYS A 32 2.85 12.60 16.59
C LYS A 32 3.82 11.50 17.02
N GLY A 33 5.08 11.81 17.09
CA GLY A 33 6.13 10.92 17.60
C GLY A 33 6.88 11.56 18.78
N LEU A 34 7.91 10.88 19.26
CA LEU A 34 8.74 11.31 20.39
C LEU A 34 9.39 12.71 20.23
N LEU A 35 9.52 13.21 19.00
CA LEU A 35 10.15 14.49 18.67
C LEU A 35 9.16 15.60 18.26
N GLY A 36 7.87 15.43 18.53
CA GLY A 36 6.84 16.41 18.20
C GLY A 36 5.88 15.97 17.09
N GLY A 37 4.87 16.82 16.82
CA GLY A 37 3.87 16.58 15.77
C GLY A 37 4.26 17.30 14.47
N LYS A 38 4.08 16.65 13.34
CA LYS A 38 4.21 17.23 12.01
C LYS A 38 2.95 16.96 11.20
N THR A 39 2.46 18.00 10.55
CA THR A 39 1.40 17.87 9.54
C THR A 39 2.02 18.03 8.17
N THR A 40 1.73 17.09 7.27
CA THR A 40 2.20 17.11 5.88
C THR A 40 1.04 16.85 4.95
N SER A 41 1.23 17.13 3.66
CA SER A 41 0.31 16.74 2.60
C SER A 41 0.97 15.68 1.74
N GLU A 42 0.20 14.65 1.40
CA GLU A 42 0.61 13.60 0.47
C GLU A 42 -0.41 13.48 -0.65
N THR A 43 0.07 13.34 -1.87
CA THR A 43 -0.79 13.05 -3.01
C THR A 43 -0.50 11.65 -3.54
N HIS A 44 -1.54 10.82 -3.56
CA HIS A 44 -1.48 9.46 -4.06
C HIS A 44 -2.08 9.42 -5.46
N PHE A 45 -1.31 8.92 -6.42
CA PHE A 45 -1.73 8.68 -7.80
C PHE A 45 -1.82 7.18 -8.03
N TYR A 46 -2.92 6.73 -8.61
CA TYR A 46 -3.15 5.33 -8.91
C TYR A 46 -3.45 5.17 -10.40
N SER A 47 -2.81 4.19 -11.01
CA SER A 47 -3.11 3.70 -12.34
C SER A 47 -3.14 2.15 -12.34
N PRO A 48 -3.59 1.49 -13.41
CA PRO A 48 -3.60 0.03 -13.46
C PRO A 48 -2.23 -0.65 -13.25
N LYS A 49 -1.13 0.08 -13.42
CA LYS A 49 0.24 -0.46 -13.31
C LYS A 49 1.03 0.14 -12.17
N PHE A 50 0.67 1.34 -11.72
CA PHE A 50 1.51 2.12 -10.82
C PHE A 50 0.72 2.70 -9.66
N GLN A 51 1.38 2.83 -8.53
CA GLN A 51 0.98 3.73 -7.45
C GLN A 51 2.15 4.67 -7.16
N LEU A 52 1.89 5.97 -7.15
CA LEU A 52 2.86 6.97 -6.70
C LEU A 52 2.30 7.69 -5.47
N VAL A 53 3.08 7.74 -4.41
CA VAL A 53 2.85 8.58 -3.24
C VAL A 53 3.87 9.70 -3.27
N ARG A 54 3.41 10.93 -3.37
CA ARG A 54 4.24 12.13 -3.38
C ARG A 54 4.10 12.88 -2.07
N ASN A 55 5.22 13.12 -1.39
CA ASN A 55 5.28 13.96 -0.20
C ASN A 55 6.15 15.18 -0.48
N GLU A 56 5.51 16.27 -0.87
CA GLU A 56 6.21 17.51 -1.24
C GLU A 56 6.96 18.13 -0.05
N SER A 57 6.40 18.03 1.16
CA SER A 57 7.01 18.59 2.37
C SER A 57 8.35 17.93 2.71
N ASN A 58 8.47 16.64 2.44
CA ASN A 58 9.69 15.87 2.65
C ASN A 58 10.56 15.77 1.40
N LYS A 59 10.08 16.27 0.26
CA LYS A 59 10.73 16.12 -1.05
C LYS A 59 11.02 14.65 -1.38
N THR A 60 10.07 13.78 -1.08
CA THR A 60 10.20 12.33 -1.31
C THR A 60 8.99 11.80 -2.04
N ASP A 61 9.25 10.92 -3.01
CA ASP A 61 8.22 10.16 -3.68
C ASP A 61 8.45 8.66 -3.44
N GLN A 62 7.37 7.88 -3.41
CA GLN A 62 7.41 6.43 -3.43
C GLN A 62 6.61 5.92 -4.62
N LEU A 63 7.29 5.28 -5.57
CA LEU A 63 6.65 4.69 -6.75
C LEU A 63 6.67 3.16 -6.62
N VAL A 64 5.51 2.55 -6.78
CA VAL A 64 5.34 1.10 -6.87
C VAL A 64 4.99 0.73 -8.30
N ASP A 65 5.81 -0.09 -8.93
CA ASP A 65 5.55 -0.74 -10.21
C ASP A 65 5.00 -2.14 -9.92
N TYR A 66 3.70 -2.33 -10.13
CA TYR A 66 3.02 -3.60 -9.81
C TYR A 66 3.39 -4.72 -10.77
N ASP A 67 3.65 -4.40 -12.04
CA ASP A 67 4.05 -5.41 -13.04
C ASP A 67 5.42 -6.01 -12.72
N LYS A 68 6.34 -5.17 -12.24
CA LYS A 68 7.70 -5.57 -11.83
C LYS A 68 7.81 -5.98 -10.37
N ALA A 69 6.74 -5.81 -9.57
CA ALA A 69 6.77 -5.98 -8.13
C ALA A 69 7.97 -5.22 -7.48
N THR A 70 8.19 -3.98 -7.92
CA THR A 70 9.33 -3.15 -7.54
C THR A 70 8.86 -1.86 -6.90
N THR A 71 9.49 -1.49 -5.79
CA THR A 71 9.28 -0.20 -5.12
C THR A 71 10.51 0.68 -5.30
N TYR A 72 10.28 1.92 -5.68
CA TYR A 72 11.29 2.97 -5.78
C TYR A 72 11.02 4.02 -4.72
N SER A 73 12.04 4.37 -3.94
CA SER A 73 12.02 5.52 -3.03
C SER A 73 12.89 6.62 -3.63
N ILE A 74 12.29 7.75 -3.93
CA ILE A 74 12.90 8.87 -4.65
C ILE A 74 13.12 10.01 -3.66
N ASP A 75 14.36 10.38 -3.42
CA ASP A 75 14.74 11.53 -2.59
C ASP A 75 15.18 12.67 -3.50
N HIS A 76 14.29 13.65 -3.69
CA HIS A 76 14.53 14.80 -4.55
C HIS A 76 15.54 15.78 -3.93
N GLY A 77 15.67 15.78 -2.60
CA GLY A 77 16.66 16.60 -1.90
C GLY A 77 18.08 16.10 -2.16
N LYS A 78 18.27 14.78 -2.14
CA LYS A 78 19.56 14.14 -2.40
C LYS A 78 19.77 13.77 -3.86
N LYS A 79 18.74 13.94 -4.73
CA LYS A 79 18.74 13.52 -6.13
C LYS A 79 19.15 12.06 -6.30
N LYS A 80 18.51 11.18 -5.53
CA LYS A 80 18.84 9.75 -5.44
C LYS A 80 17.57 8.93 -5.48
N THR A 81 17.63 7.77 -6.11
CA THR A 81 16.57 6.78 -6.12
C THR A 81 17.09 5.48 -5.54
N SER A 82 16.39 4.92 -4.58
CA SER A 82 16.63 3.56 -4.08
C SER A 82 15.56 2.64 -4.63
N MET A 83 15.96 1.45 -5.04
CA MET A 83 15.06 0.44 -5.61
C MET A 83 15.14 -0.84 -4.80
N ILE A 84 14.00 -1.46 -4.56
CA ILE A 84 13.92 -2.81 -3.98
C ILE A 84 12.86 -3.63 -4.71
N ARG A 85 13.21 -4.84 -5.14
CA ARG A 85 12.25 -5.81 -5.64
C ARG A 85 11.64 -6.58 -4.48
N MET A 86 10.40 -6.95 -4.61
CA MET A 86 9.69 -7.72 -3.59
C MET A 86 10.41 -9.03 -3.27
N GLU A 87 10.90 -9.75 -4.28
CA GLU A 87 11.66 -10.98 -4.11
C GLU A 87 12.91 -10.80 -3.24
N ASP A 88 13.63 -9.68 -3.39
CA ASP A 88 14.82 -9.37 -2.62
C ASP A 88 14.49 -9.08 -1.16
N ALA A 89 13.42 -8.32 -0.93
CA ALA A 89 12.95 -8.04 0.43
C ALA A 89 12.52 -9.34 1.15
N LEU A 90 11.89 -10.25 0.41
CA LEU A 90 11.49 -11.55 0.93
C LEU A 90 12.71 -12.41 1.29
N ALA A 91 13.69 -12.49 0.39
CA ALA A 91 14.92 -13.25 0.63
C ALA A 91 15.72 -12.70 1.83
N ALA A 92 15.73 -11.37 2.01
CA ALA A 92 16.38 -10.74 3.15
C ALA A 92 15.72 -11.13 4.49
N LEU A 93 14.39 -11.13 4.55
CA LEU A 93 13.65 -11.55 5.75
C LEU A 93 13.89 -13.02 6.07
N GLU A 94 13.86 -13.90 5.06
CA GLU A 94 14.17 -15.33 5.24
C GLU A 94 15.60 -15.55 5.78
N SER A 95 16.55 -14.81 5.23
CA SER A 95 17.94 -14.92 5.68
C SER A 95 18.13 -14.39 7.11
N ALA A 96 17.46 -13.30 7.47
CA ALA A 96 17.52 -12.76 8.82
C ALA A 96 16.95 -13.76 9.85
N ASP A 97 15.86 -14.44 9.52
CA ASP A 97 15.26 -15.44 10.41
C ASP A 97 16.12 -16.70 10.53
N GLN A 98 16.84 -17.09 9.44
CA GLN A 98 17.80 -18.19 9.49
C GLN A 98 19.04 -17.90 10.34
N GLN A 99 19.52 -16.64 10.34
CA GLN A 99 20.71 -16.24 11.12
C GLN A 99 20.39 -16.06 12.61
N ALA A 100 19.21 -15.61 12.91
CA ALA A 100 18.71 -15.43 14.28
C ALA A 100 17.26 -15.94 14.38
N PRO A 101 17.05 -17.24 14.57
CA PRO A 101 15.71 -17.84 14.63
C PRO A 101 14.83 -17.12 15.66
N GLY A 102 13.65 -16.68 15.21
CA GLY A 102 12.73 -15.92 16.05
C GLY A 102 13.03 -14.41 16.14
N ALA A 103 14.11 -13.89 15.53
CA ALA A 103 14.42 -12.46 15.58
C ALA A 103 13.31 -11.62 14.94
N VAL A 104 12.78 -12.06 13.79
CA VAL A 104 11.66 -11.39 13.13
C VAL A 104 10.42 -11.47 14.02
N GLY A 105 10.14 -12.64 14.59
CA GLY A 105 9.03 -12.83 15.54
C GLY A 105 9.20 -11.98 16.81
N GLY A 106 10.41 -11.88 17.36
CA GLY A 106 10.75 -11.03 18.51
C GLY A 106 10.56 -9.55 18.21
N LEU A 107 11.04 -9.07 17.05
CA LEU A 107 10.83 -7.69 16.61
C LEU A 107 9.34 -7.38 16.45
N MET A 108 8.59 -8.27 15.82
CA MET A 108 7.16 -8.12 15.64
C MET A 108 6.40 -8.17 16.97
N GLY A 109 6.80 -9.04 17.90
CA GLY A 109 6.25 -9.08 19.25
C GLY A 109 6.53 -7.80 20.04
N ALA A 110 7.71 -7.20 19.89
CA ALA A 110 8.04 -5.92 20.48
C ALA A 110 7.19 -4.77 19.88
N MET A 111 6.94 -4.81 18.56
CA MET A 111 6.16 -3.78 17.86
C MET A 111 4.66 -3.89 18.12
N PHE A 112 4.10 -5.08 18.09
CA PHE A 112 2.65 -5.31 18.14
C PHE A 112 2.17 -5.92 19.47
N GLY A 113 3.08 -6.40 20.31
CA GLY A 113 2.70 -7.14 21.53
C GLY A 113 2.10 -8.52 21.18
N ASP A 114 1.09 -8.94 21.93
CA ASP A 114 0.39 -10.20 21.66
C ASP A 114 -0.49 -10.07 20.40
N ALA A 115 0.12 -10.33 19.25
CA ALA A 115 -0.55 -10.28 17.97
C ALA A 115 -1.50 -11.46 17.70
N SER A 116 -1.66 -12.41 18.64
CA SER A 116 -2.65 -13.49 18.53
C SER A 116 -4.09 -12.97 18.62
N LYS A 117 -4.27 -11.77 19.20
CA LYS A 117 -5.55 -11.09 19.31
C LYS A 117 -5.69 -10.08 18.18
N CYS A 118 -6.38 -10.48 17.13
CA CYS A 118 -6.78 -9.59 16.04
C CYS A 118 -8.31 -9.51 16.02
N THR A 119 -8.86 -8.30 16.12
CA THR A 119 -10.30 -8.03 15.96
C THR A 119 -10.52 -6.98 14.90
N VAL A 120 -11.61 -7.11 14.16
CA VAL A 120 -12.15 -6.07 13.27
C VAL A 120 -13.58 -5.82 13.69
N GLU A 121 -13.86 -4.59 14.05
CA GLU A 121 -15.16 -4.11 14.51
C GLU A 121 -15.68 -3.10 13.49
N ASP A 122 -16.97 -3.20 13.15
CA ASP A 122 -17.68 -2.18 12.38
C ASP A 122 -18.18 -1.11 13.36
N GLU A 123 -17.72 0.12 13.21
CA GLU A 123 -18.09 1.27 14.06
C GLU A 123 -19.10 2.21 13.38
N GLY A 124 -19.73 1.78 12.27
CA GLY A 124 -20.73 2.55 11.56
C GLY A 124 -20.18 3.29 10.34
N ALA A 125 -20.57 4.53 10.13
CA ALA A 125 -20.21 5.28 8.94
C ALA A 125 -19.93 6.75 9.25
N GLU A 126 -19.07 7.37 8.43
CA GLU A 126 -18.81 8.82 8.43
C GLU A 126 -18.65 9.33 6.99
N VAL A 127 -18.63 10.66 6.85
CA VAL A 127 -18.36 11.30 5.55
C VAL A 127 -16.94 11.81 5.52
N VAL A 128 -16.16 11.38 4.52
CA VAL A 128 -14.78 11.82 4.28
C VAL A 128 -14.67 12.35 2.85
N ALA A 129 -14.22 13.59 2.69
CA ALA A 129 -14.11 14.26 1.39
C ALA A 129 -15.39 14.14 0.52
N GLY A 130 -16.57 14.26 1.17
CA GLY A 130 -17.87 14.18 0.52
C GLY A 130 -18.36 12.76 0.18
N ARG A 131 -17.65 11.70 0.62
CA ARG A 131 -17.99 10.30 0.36
C ARG A 131 -18.39 9.59 1.65
N THR A 132 -19.42 8.77 1.59
CA THR A 132 -19.84 7.94 2.72
C THR A 132 -18.91 6.75 2.84
N CYS A 133 -18.25 6.64 3.98
CA CYS A 133 -17.27 5.62 4.31
C CYS A 133 -17.79 4.74 5.46
N ALA A 134 -17.61 3.44 5.36
CA ALA A 134 -17.78 2.53 6.49
C ALA A 134 -16.54 2.62 7.40
N ILE A 135 -16.76 2.62 8.71
CA ILE A 135 -15.69 2.73 9.71
C ILE A 135 -15.37 1.34 10.24
N TYR A 136 -14.09 0.96 10.17
CA TYR A 136 -13.59 -0.30 10.69
C TYR A 136 -12.51 -0.02 11.73
N LYS A 137 -12.65 -0.59 12.93
CA LYS A 137 -11.60 -0.60 13.94
C LYS A 137 -10.91 -1.95 13.95
N ILE A 138 -9.61 -1.93 13.71
CA ILE A 138 -8.75 -3.11 13.69
C ILE A 138 -7.82 -3.02 14.89
N THR A 139 -7.85 -4.03 15.72
CA THR A 139 -6.94 -4.14 16.88
C THR A 139 -6.05 -5.34 16.70
N VAL A 140 -4.73 -5.16 16.79
CA VAL A 140 -3.73 -6.23 16.77
C VAL A 140 -2.77 -6.02 17.92
N GLY A 141 -2.97 -6.76 19.00
CA GLY A 141 -2.21 -6.56 20.22
C GLY A 141 -2.33 -5.12 20.75
N LYS A 142 -1.23 -4.36 20.70
CA LYS A 142 -1.19 -2.94 21.12
C LYS A 142 -1.52 -1.95 19.99
N LEU A 143 -1.49 -2.41 18.76
CA LEU A 143 -1.81 -1.57 17.60
C LEU A 143 -3.33 -1.45 17.46
N VAL A 144 -3.81 -0.22 17.39
CA VAL A 144 -5.20 0.08 17.03
C VAL A 144 -5.18 0.93 15.77
N MET A 145 -5.92 0.49 14.76
CA MET A 145 -6.09 1.19 13.51
C MET A 145 -7.59 1.39 13.24
N VAL A 146 -7.99 2.62 13.02
CA VAL A 146 -9.36 2.97 12.59
C VAL A 146 -9.28 3.41 11.15
N LEU A 147 -10.04 2.74 10.29
CA LEU A 147 -10.10 3.00 8.85
C LEU A 147 -11.50 3.43 8.48
N SER A 148 -11.63 4.49 7.70
CA SER A 148 -12.88 4.86 7.06
C SER A 148 -12.73 4.66 5.56
N ALA A 149 -13.39 3.64 5.01
CA ALA A 149 -13.25 3.20 3.63
C ALA A 149 -14.55 3.46 2.84
N ASP A 150 -14.41 4.06 1.64
CA ASP A 150 -15.52 4.16 0.69
C ASP A 150 -15.68 2.84 -0.06
N PRO A 151 -16.79 2.08 0.15
CA PRO A 151 -16.99 0.77 -0.48
C PRO A 151 -17.16 0.86 -2.01
N ASN A 152 -17.48 2.04 -2.53
CA ASN A 152 -17.69 2.27 -3.96
C ASN A 152 -16.41 2.73 -4.66
N LEU A 153 -15.40 3.20 -3.93
CA LEU A 153 -14.13 3.64 -4.48
C LEU A 153 -13.12 2.49 -4.49
N LYS A 154 -12.55 2.21 -5.65
CA LYS A 154 -11.54 1.15 -5.80
C LYS A 154 -10.29 1.72 -6.46
N ALA A 155 -9.12 1.37 -5.93
CA ALA A 155 -7.89 1.66 -6.64
C ALA A 155 -7.87 0.90 -7.98
N PRO A 156 -7.46 1.53 -9.08
CA PRO A 156 -7.44 0.93 -10.41
C PRO A 156 -6.30 -0.08 -10.61
N VAL A 157 -5.98 -0.86 -9.59
CA VAL A 157 -4.89 -1.85 -9.61
C VAL A 157 -5.44 -3.18 -10.11
N PRO A 158 -4.81 -3.86 -11.07
CA PRO A 158 -5.20 -5.19 -11.49
C PRO A 158 -5.22 -6.14 -10.30
N SER A 159 -6.36 -6.75 -10.02
CA SER A 159 -6.54 -7.65 -8.88
C SER A 159 -5.50 -8.78 -8.83
N ALA A 160 -5.05 -9.26 -10.01
CA ALA A 160 -4.03 -10.29 -10.12
C ALA A 160 -2.64 -9.84 -9.64
N SER A 161 -2.19 -8.64 -10.01
CA SER A 161 -0.89 -8.10 -9.57
C SER A 161 -0.94 -7.79 -8.07
N TYR A 162 -2.00 -7.17 -7.60
CA TYR A 162 -2.22 -6.91 -6.19
C TYR A 162 -2.27 -8.22 -5.37
N SER A 163 -3.07 -9.20 -5.82
CA SER A 163 -3.17 -10.50 -5.14
C SER A 163 -1.85 -11.26 -5.12
N ARG A 164 -1.00 -11.13 -6.16
CA ARG A 164 0.34 -11.71 -6.20
C ARG A 164 1.26 -11.06 -5.17
N MET A 165 1.28 -9.73 -5.15
CA MET A 165 2.06 -8.96 -4.18
C MET A 165 1.65 -9.25 -2.74
N MET A 166 0.35 -9.31 -2.48
CA MET A 166 -0.16 -9.57 -1.14
C MET A 166 0.07 -11.02 -0.70
N ARG A 167 -0.04 -12.00 -1.62
CA ARG A 167 0.36 -13.39 -1.31
C ARG A 167 1.85 -13.51 -1.01
N ALA A 168 2.70 -12.79 -1.74
CA ALA A 168 4.13 -12.76 -1.44
C ALA A 168 4.39 -12.16 -0.05
N LYS A 169 3.76 -11.04 0.31
CA LYS A 169 3.84 -10.47 1.67
C LYS A 169 3.36 -11.45 2.74
N ALA A 170 2.21 -12.09 2.53
CA ALA A 170 1.67 -13.07 3.46
C ALA A 170 2.61 -14.29 3.65
N ALA A 171 3.18 -14.80 2.55
CA ALA A 171 4.14 -15.91 2.61
C ALA A 171 5.41 -15.55 3.39
N THR A 172 5.90 -14.32 3.26
CA THR A 172 7.04 -13.83 4.05
C THR A 172 6.70 -13.75 5.52
N MET A 173 5.57 -13.18 5.83
CA MET A 173 5.11 -13.05 7.21
C MET A 173 4.77 -14.39 7.84
N ALA A 174 4.33 -15.39 7.04
CA ALA A 174 4.09 -16.75 7.52
C ALA A 174 5.34 -17.44 8.06
N LYS A 175 6.54 -16.99 7.68
CA LYS A 175 7.82 -17.49 8.19
C LYS A 175 8.27 -16.77 9.45
N ALA A 176 7.56 -15.76 9.92
CA ALA A 176 7.91 -14.96 11.10
C ALA A 176 7.59 -15.65 12.46
N GLY A 177 7.60 -16.97 12.51
CA GLY A 177 7.39 -17.74 13.73
C GLY A 177 5.99 -17.56 14.35
N PRO A 178 5.86 -17.46 15.68
CA PRO A 178 4.56 -17.38 16.37
C PRO A 178 3.69 -16.22 15.95
N SER A 179 4.28 -15.14 15.45
CA SER A 179 3.56 -13.97 14.95
C SER A 179 2.95 -14.18 13.56
N ALA A 180 3.35 -15.23 12.83
CA ALA A 180 2.86 -15.55 11.49
C ALA A 180 1.34 -15.73 11.45
N ALA A 181 0.79 -16.45 12.43
CA ALA A 181 -0.65 -16.69 12.53
C ALA A 181 -1.45 -15.39 12.72
N ALA A 182 -0.91 -14.45 13.50
CA ALA A 182 -1.54 -13.16 13.73
C ALA A 182 -1.53 -12.28 12.49
N PHE A 183 -0.42 -12.26 11.74
CA PHE A 183 -0.35 -11.53 10.46
C PHE A 183 -1.26 -12.12 9.40
N LYS A 184 -1.32 -13.45 9.30
CA LYS A 184 -2.27 -14.13 8.42
C LYS A 184 -3.70 -13.69 8.75
N ARG A 185 -4.06 -13.72 10.03
CA ARG A 185 -5.39 -13.32 10.50
C ARG A 185 -5.66 -11.83 10.23
N LEU A 186 -4.73 -10.93 10.54
CA LEU A 186 -4.84 -9.52 10.22
C LEU A 186 -5.10 -9.31 8.72
N TYR A 187 -4.33 -10.01 7.88
CA TYR A 187 -4.48 -9.94 6.44
C TYR A 187 -5.85 -10.44 5.98
N GLU A 188 -6.31 -11.57 6.52
CA GLU A 188 -7.64 -12.11 6.23
C GLU A 188 -8.75 -11.13 6.65
N GLU A 189 -8.62 -10.50 7.81
CA GLU A 189 -9.57 -9.50 8.29
C GLU A 189 -9.54 -8.22 7.45
N MET A 190 -8.35 -7.70 7.13
CA MET A 190 -8.23 -6.54 6.24
C MET A 190 -8.77 -6.80 4.84
N SER A 191 -8.71 -8.04 4.34
CA SER A 191 -9.26 -8.39 3.03
C SER A 191 -10.79 -8.30 2.97
N LYS A 192 -11.46 -8.29 4.11
CA LYS A 192 -12.92 -8.12 4.22
C LYS A 192 -13.35 -6.66 4.09
N ILE A 193 -12.44 -5.71 4.29
CA ILE A 193 -12.70 -4.28 4.15
C ILE A 193 -12.95 -3.98 2.67
N LYS A 194 -14.13 -3.44 2.40
CA LYS A 194 -14.54 -3.11 1.04
C LYS A 194 -14.15 -1.67 0.72
N GLY A 195 -13.60 -1.48 -0.49
CA GLY A 195 -13.29 -0.16 -1.01
C GLY A 195 -11.91 0.37 -0.60
N LEU A 196 -11.72 1.67 -0.78
CA LEU A 196 -10.45 2.34 -0.55
C LEU A 196 -10.50 3.15 0.74
N PRO A 197 -9.55 2.97 1.68
CA PRO A 197 -9.45 3.81 2.87
C PRO A 197 -9.20 5.28 2.50
N LEU A 198 -10.08 6.16 2.97
CA LEU A 198 -9.98 7.61 2.80
C LEU A 198 -9.54 8.32 4.08
N LYS A 199 -9.67 7.65 5.21
CA LYS A 199 -9.16 8.12 6.50
C LYS A 199 -8.59 6.95 7.26
N THR A 200 -7.44 7.18 7.88
CA THR A 200 -6.76 6.18 8.70
C THR A 200 -6.25 6.87 9.95
N LYS A 201 -6.48 6.27 11.10
CA LYS A 201 -5.88 6.68 12.36
C LYS A 201 -5.22 5.46 12.99
N MET A 202 -3.95 5.55 13.26
CA MET A 202 -3.16 4.48 13.86
C MET A 202 -2.55 4.93 15.17
N THR A 203 -2.72 4.12 16.21
CA THR A 203 -2.19 4.36 17.55
C THR A 203 -1.53 3.11 18.11
N GLY A 204 -0.61 3.27 19.04
CA GLY A 204 0.04 2.15 19.72
C GLY A 204 1.25 1.55 19.00
N PHE A 205 1.61 2.04 17.81
CA PHE A 205 2.81 1.60 17.11
C PHE A 205 4.05 2.32 17.65
N MET A 206 4.84 1.64 18.48
CA MET A 206 6.06 2.20 19.12
C MET A 206 5.86 3.59 19.76
N GLY A 207 4.67 3.84 20.32
CA GLY A 207 4.32 5.15 20.89
C GLY A 207 4.04 6.26 19.87
N MET A 208 4.06 5.94 18.58
CA MET A 208 3.69 6.86 17.51
C MET A 208 2.19 6.82 17.27
N ASN A 209 1.63 7.99 17.02
CA ASN A 209 0.26 8.16 16.58
C ASN A 209 0.28 8.84 15.21
N THR A 210 -0.37 8.23 14.24
CA THR A 210 -0.49 8.80 12.90
C THR A 210 -1.95 8.88 12.49
N ALA A 211 -2.30 9.92 11.77
CA ALA A 211 -3.60 10.05 11.13
C ALA A 211 -3.42 10.54 9.70
N SER A 212 -4.21 10.02 8.79
CA SER A 212 -4.32 10.52 7.43
C SER A 212 -5.79 10.66 7.07
N GLU A 213 -6.14 11.74 6.37
CA GLU A 213 -7.51 12.00 5.94
C GLU A 213 -7.50 12.59 4.54
N ALA A 214 -8.29 12.00 3.64
CA ALA A 214 -8.44 12.50 2.28
C ALA A 214 -9.12 13.86 2.30
N THR A 215 -8.52 14.83 1.61
CA THR A 215 -9.03 16.20 1.47
C THR A 215 -9.55 16.46 0.05
N LEU A 216 -9.04 15.71 -0.93
CA LEU A 216 -9.44 15.82 -2.33
C LEU A 216 -9.38 14.43 -2.99
N ILE A 217 -10.42 14.11 -3.76
CA ILE A 217 -10.50 12.90 -4.55
C ILE A 217 -10.86 13.30 -5.98
N LYS A 218 -10.06 12.85 -6.94
CA LYS A 218 -10.27 13.11 -8.35
C LYS A 218 -10.18 11.79 -9.12
N GLU A 219 -11.26 11.38 -9.73
CA GLU A 219 -11.30 10.28 -10.69
C GLU A 219 -11.06 10.81 -12.09
N GLY A 220 -10.21 10.14 -12.86
CA GLY A 220 -9.87 10.54 -14.21
C GLY A 220 -8.41 10.25 -14.55
N PRO A 221 -8.02 10.39 -15.82
CA PRO A 221 -6.71 9.99 -16.29
C PRO A 221 -5.58 10.75 -15.58
N VAL A 222 -4.59 10.00 -15.12
CA VAL A 222 -3.33 10.52 -14.60
C VAL A 222 -2.30 10.49 -15.73
N PRO A 223 -1.63 11.63 -16.05
CA PRO A 223 -0.61 11.66 -17.09
C PRO A 223 0.47 10.60 -16.85
N ALA A 224 0.85 9.84 -17.87
CA ALA A 224 1.85 8.77 -17.75
C ALA A 224 3.21 9.30 -17.26
N SER A 225 3.54 10.56 -17.55
CA SER A 225 4.74 11.25 -17.05
C SER A 225 4.80 11.34 -15.51
N THR A 226 3.64 11.29 -14.84
CA THR A 226 3.56 11.29 -13.37
C THR A 226 4.31 10.11 -12.76
N PHE A 227 4.35 8.96 -13.46
CA PHE A 227 4.97 7.72 -12.99
C PHE A 227 6.38 7.52 -13.55
N THR A 228 6.95 8.52 -14.20
CA THR A 228 8.30 8.44 -14.77
C THR A 228 9.33 8.70 -13.67
N LEU A 229 10.31 7.82 -13.56
CA LEU A 229 11.44 8.02 -12.66
C LEU A 229 12.28 9.22 -13.13
N PRO A 230 12.72 10.09 -12.21
CA PRO A 230 13.68 11.13 -12.54
C PRO A 230 15.03 10.52 -12.95
N ALA A 231 15.83 11.29 -13.68
CA ALA A 231 17.17 10.89 -14.11
C ALA A 231 18.19 10.94 -12.93
N TYR A 232 17.84 10.33 -11.80
CA TYR A 232 18.73 10.20 -10.65
C TYR A 232 19.44 8.85 -10.66
N PRO A 233 20.62 8.74 -10.04
CA PRO A 233 21.26 7.45 -9.81
C PRO A 233 20.31 6.51 -9.05
N ILE A 234 20.23 5.25 -9.53
CA ILE A 234 19.40 4.22 -8.89
C ILE A 234 20.30 3.27 -8.13
N GLU A 235 20.11 3.17 -6.82
CA GLU A 235 20.73 2.16 -5.97
C GLU A 235 19.81 0.95 -5.81
N ASP A 236 20.30 -0.20 -6.20
CA ASP A 236 19.61 -1.48 -6.00
C ASP A 236 19.89 -1.99 -4.58
N MET A 237 18.96 -1.66 -3.65
CA MET A 237 19.05 -2.08 -2.25
C MET A 237 18.95 -3.60 -2.11
N GLY A 238 18.20 -4.27 -2.97
CA GLY A 238 18.11 -5.73 -2.98
C GLY A 238 19.46 -6.38 -3.30
N LYS A 239 20.19 -5.83 -4.25
CA LYS A 239 21.55 -6.30 -4.56
C LYS A 239 22.53 -6.09 -3.40
N GLN A 240 22.44 -4.95 -2.72
CA GLN A 240 23.26 -4.67 -1.54
C GLN A 240 22.95 -5.65 -0.41
N MET A 241 21.69 -5.86 -0.10
CA MET A 241 21.24 -6.82 0.93
C MET A 241 21.73 -8.25 0.62
N ARG A 242 21.61 -8.70 -0.63
CA ARG A 242 22.15 -10.03 -1.04
C ARG A 242 23.64 -10.13 -0.87
N ALA A 243 24.40 -9.08 -1.22
CA ALA A 243 25.85 -9.05 -1.07
C ALA A 243 26.29 -9.11 0.40
N GLU A 244 25.60 -8.40 1.29
CA GLU A 244 25.86 -8.43 2.74
C GLU A 244 25.55 -9.81 3.33
N MET A 245 24.41 -10.42 2.95
CA MET A 245 24.05 -11.77 3.36
C MET A 245 25.06 -12.82 2.93
N ALA A 246 25.64 -12.67 1.71
CA ALA A 246 26.67 -13.58 1.21
C ALA A 246 27.96 -13.48 2.02
N LYS A 247 28.38 -12.27 2.44
CA LYS A 247 29.56 -12.06 3.29
C LYS A 247 29.38 -12.70 4.66
N GLY A 248 28.25 -12.50 5.33
CA GLY A 248 27.97 -13.09 6.64
C GLY A 248 27.89 -14.63 6.67
N LYS A 249 27.80 -15.28 5.50
CA LYS A 249 27.91 -16.74 5.37
C LYS A 249 29.35 -17.23 5.17
N ALA A 250 30.25 -16.38 4.66
CA ALA A 250 31.64 -16.74 4.42
C ALA A 250 32.49 -16.66 5.69
N ASP A 251 32.05 -15.91 6.68
CA ASP A 251 32.76 -15.70 7.96
C ASP A 251 32.34 -16.69 9.08
N LYS A 252 31.54 -17.70 8.75
CA LYS A 252 31.14 -18.83 9.62
C LYS A 252 31.67 -20.16 9.11
#